data_92555897c36cbb598746051c54007bf2
#
_entry.id   92555897c36cbb598746051c54007bf2
#
_cell.length_a   1.000
_cell.length_b   1.000
_cell.length_c   1.000
_cell.angle_alpha   90.00
_cell.angle_beta   90.00
_cell.angle_gamma   90.00
#
_symmetry.space_group_name_H-M   'P 1'
#
loop_
_entity.id
_entity.type
_entity.pdbx_description
1 polymer ?
#
loop_
_entity_poly.entity_id
_entity_poly.type
_entity_poly.pdbx_seq_one_letter_code
_entity_poly.pdbx_strand_id
1 'polypeptide(L)'
;MIAEAENEYNGAPTPLAEECLKEVRDRAGISDLTGQITSGEDFLTIIKDERAMELCFEYLRRFDLIRWGDFVDKMNEQAVLAQSGNNWTQGGQAAPFFRVSSAYQYFPIPDAEKAVNKLITGNNPGW
;
A
#
# COMPACT_ATOMS: atom_id res chain seq x y z
N MET A 1 -10.29 -6.28 2.94
CA MET A 1 -10.68 -6.73 1.58
C MET A 1 -12.16 -6.45 1.29
N ILE A 2 -13.14 -7.03 2.03
CA ILE A 2 -14.58 -6.80 1.76
C ILE A 2 -14.92 -5.30 1.86
N ALA A 3 -14.60 -4.64 2.96
CA ALA A 3 -14.85 -3.21 3.15
C ALA A 3 -14.31 -2.34 2.01
N GLU A 4 -13.13 -2.66 1.51
CA GLU A 4 -12.51 -1.97 0.37
C GLU A 4 -13.28 -2.22 -0.93
N ALA A 5 -13.59 -3.48 -1.23
CA ALA A 5 -14.31 -3.84 -2.45
C ALA A 5 -15.72 -3.22 -2.50
N GLU A 6 -16.43 -3.23 -1.36
CA GLU A 6 -17.74 -2.60 -1.22
C GLU A 6 -17.67 -1.09 -1.45
N ASN A 7 -16.69 -0.42 -0.85
CA ASN A 7 -16.49 1.01 -1.02
C ASN A 7 -16.12 1.38 -2.47
N GLU A 8 -15.22 0.64 -3.10
CA GLU A 8 -14.83 0.87 -4.50
C GLU A 8 -15.99 0.65 -5.46
N TYR A 9 -16.78 -0.40 -5.26
CA TYR A 9 -17.91 -0.72 -6.12
C TYR A 9 -19.05 0.30 -6.03
N ASN A 10 -19.34 0.81 -4.81
CA ASN A 10 -20.46 1.72 -4.57
C ASN A 10 -20.06 3.21 -4.57
N GLY A 11 -18.77 3.54 -4.56
CA GLY A 11 -18.26 4.90 -4.47
C GLY A 11 -18.45 5.57 -3.11
N ALA A 12 -18.94 4.82 -2.14
CA ALA A 12 -19.17 5.27 -0.76
C ALA A 12 -19.23 4.06 0.17
N PRO A 13 -18.97 4.23 1.49
CA PRO A 13 -19.10 3.15 2.45
C PRO A 13 -20.54 2.63 2.52
N THR A 14 -20.67 1.31 2.43
CA THR A 14 -21.96 0.62 2.64
C THR A 14 -22.04 0.12 4.08
N PRO A 15 -23.26 -0.23 4.59
CA PRO A 15 -23.37 -0.85 5.92
C PRO A 15 -22.48 -2.10 6.09
N LEU A 16 -22.31 -2.90 5.03
CA LEU A 16 -21.43 -4.06 5.05
C LEU A 16 -19.95 -3.65 5.14
N ALA A 17 -19.56 -2.60 4.42
CA ALA A 17 -18.20 -2.07 4.47
C ALA A 17 -17.85 -1.55 5.88
N GLU A 18 -18.78 -0.81 6.48
CA GLU A 18 -18.65 -0.29 7.85
C GLU A 18 -18.57 -1.41 8.89
N GLU A 19 -19.46 -2.43 8.78
CA GLU A 19 -19.43 -3.59 9.67
C GLU A 19 -18.10 -4.34 9.61
N CYS A 20 -17.57 -4.59 8.40
CA CYS A 20 -16.28 -5.25 8.23
C CYS A 20 -15.11 -4.43 8.82
N LEU A 21 -15.14 -3.12 8.69
CA LEU A 21 -14.14 -2.24 9.32
C LEU A 21 -14.27 -2.26 10.84
N LYS A 22 -15.50 -2.19 11.33
CA LYS A 22 -15.83 -2.23 12.76
C LYS A 22 -15.33 -3.52 13.42
N GLU A 23 -15.51 -4.68 12.81
CA GLU A 23 -15.02 -5.96 13.35
C GLU A 23 -13.50 -5.95 13.62
N VAL A 24 -12.72 -5.39 12.70
CA VAL A 24 -11.27 -5.26 12.86
C VAL A 24 -10.93 -4.33 14.02
N ARG A 25 -11.60 -3.17 14.08
CA ARG A 25 -11.37 -2.15 15.11
C ARG A 25 -11.81 -2.62 16.50
N ASP A 26 -12.96 -3.29 16.62
CA ASP A 26 -13.44 -3.87 17.87
C ASP A 26 -12.46 -4.90 18.42
N ARG A 27 -11.92 -5.77 17.57
CA ARG A 27 -10.89 -6.74 17.97
C ARG A 27 -9.62 -6.04 18.48
N ALA A 28 -9.23 -4.93 17.86
CA ALA A 28 -8.06 -4.15 18.27
C ALA A 28 -8.35 -3.25 19.50
N GLY A 29 -9.60 -3.15 19.96
CA GLY A 29 -9.99 -2.31 21.10
C GLY A 29 -9.95 -0.81 20.79
N ILE A 30 -10.12 -0.42 19.52
CA ILE A 30 -10.12 0.99 19.09
C ILE A 30 -11.53 1.46 18.70
N SER A 31 -11.70 2.79 18.64
CA SER A 31 -13.02 3.42 18.47
C SER A 31 -13.70 2.98 17.17
N ASP A 32 -14.99 2.72 17.27
CA ASP A 32 -15.89 2.54 16.12
C ASP A 32 -16.02 3.84 15.31
N LEU A 33 -16.11 3.70 14.00
CA LEU A 33 -16.28 4.81 13.05
C LEU A 33 -17.58 4.70 12.24
N THR A 34 -18.46 3.76 12.59
CA THR A 34 -19.74 3.54 11.89
C THR A 34 -20.54 4.82 11.79
N GLY A 35 -20.99 5.17 10.58
CA GLY A 35 -21.77 6.36 10.29
C GLY A 35 -21.02 7.70 10.44
N GLN A 36 -19.74 7.69 10.73
CA GLN A 36 -18.94 8.93 10.88
C GLN A 36 -18.27 9.36 9.58
N ILE A 37 -18.12 8.45 8.63
CA ILE A 37 -17.41 8.67 7.37
C ILE A 37 -18.38 8.40 6.22
N THR A 38 -18.64 9.43 5.43
CA THR A 38 -19.61 9.35 4.31
C THR A 38 -18.91 9.43 2.95
N SER A 39 -17.69 9.96 2.91
CA SER A 39 -16.88 10.01 1.69
C SER A 39 -16.21 8.66 1.44
N GLY A 40 -16.36 8.11 0.23
CA GLY A 40 -15.66 6.89 -0.18
C GLY A 40 -14.15 7.04 -0.19
N GLU A 41 -13.63 8.22 -0.50
CA GLU A 41 -12.19 8.52 -0.49
C GLU A 41 -11.62 8.53 0.93
N ASP A 42 -12.32 9.17 1.87
CA ASP A 42 -11.91 9.19 3.29
C ASP A 42 -11.97 7.78 3.89
N PHE A 43 -13.03 7.04 3.56
CA PHE A 43 -13.19 5.67 4.02
C PHE A 43 -12.09 4.75 3.48
N LEU A 44 -11.74 4.88 2.20
CA LEU A 44 -10.62 4.15 1.60
C LEU A 44 -9.28 4.48 2.29
N THR A 45 -9.07 5.74 2.63
CA THR A 45 -7.87 6.18 3.36
C THR A 45 -7.76 5.47 4.71
N ILE A 46 -8.87 5.40 5.44
CA ILE A 46 -8.91 4.68 6.73
C ILE A 46 -8.66 3.19 6.55
N ILE A 47 -9.26 2.57 5.52
CA ILE A 47 -8.98 1.15 5.21
C ILE A 47 -7.49 0.92 4.91
N LYS A 48 -6.84 1.82 4.17
CA LYS A 48 -5.40 1.75 3.87
C LYS A 48 -4.56 1.81 5.14
N ASP A 49 -4.95 2.66 6.09
CA ASP A 49 -4.25 2.81 7.37
C ASP A 49 -4.49 1.61 8.31
N GLU A 50 -5.74 1.14 8.42
CA GLU A 50 -6.07 -0.06 9.18
C GLU A 50 -5.30 -1.28 8.65
N ARG A 51 -5.23 -1.45 7.33
CA ARG A 51 -4.44 -2.54 6.74
C ARG A 51 -2.94 -2.42 7.03
N ALA A 52 -2.41 -1.20 7.09
CA ALA A 52 -1.00 -0.99 7.43
C ALA A 52 -0.68 -1.42 8.87
N MET A 53 -1.58 -1.15 9.80
CA MET A 53 -1.45 -1.52 11.20
C MET A 53 -1.70 -3.01 11.41
N GLU A 54 -2.80 -3.51 10.86
CA GLU A 54 -3.25 -4.89 11.03
C GLU A 54 -2.28 -5.93 10.46
N LEU A 55 -1.72 -5.63 9.27
CA LEU A 55 -0.82 -6.53 8.54
C LEU A 55 0.66 -6.13 8.70
N CYS A 56 0.97 -5.40 9.77
CA CYS A 56 2.34 -4.99 10.08
C CYS A 56 3.23 -6.22 10.24
N PHE A 57 4.40 -6.21 9.60
CA PHE A 57 5.37 -7.31 9.52
C PHE A 57 4.94 -8.55 8.72
N GLU A 58 3.81 -8.53 8.03
CA GLU A 58 3.37 -9.62 7.15
C GLU A 58 3.88 -9.48 5.71
N TYR A 59 4.70 -8.48 5.41
CA TYR A 59 5.30 -8.20 4.11
C TYR A 59 4.29 -7.88 2.98
N LEU A 60 3.04 -7.59 3.32
CA LEU A 60 1.96 -7.34 2.35
C LEU A 60 1.90 -5.87 1.89
N ARG A 61 2.47 -4.94 2.67
CA ARG A 61 2.35 -3.48 2.42
C ARG A 61 2.79 -3.06 1.02
N ARG A 62 3.88 -3.64 0.50
CA ARG A 62 4.36 -3.33 -0.85
C ARG A 62 3.32 -3.64 -1.92
N PHE A 63 2.70 -4.80 -1.83
CA PHE A 63 1.70 -5.23 -2.81
C PHE A 63 0.42 -4.40 -2.72
N ASP A 64 0.01 -4.02 -1.51
CA ASP A 64 -1.10 -3.10 -1.30
C ASP A 64 -0.83 -1.73 -1.95
N LEU A 65 0.33 -1.14 -1.69
CA LEU A 65 0.71 0.15 -2.28
C LEU A 65 0.81 0.09 -3.81
N ILE A 66 1.30 -1.01 -4.37
CA ILE A 66 1.37 -1.20 -5.83
C ILE A 66 -0.03 -1.26 -6.43
N ARG A 67 -0.94 -2.06 -5.86
CA ARG A 67 -2.30 -2.20 -6.40
C ARG A 67 -3.16 -0.95 -6.25
N TRP A 68 -2.87 -0.10 -5.26
CA TRP A 68 -3.51 1.22 -5.10
C TRP A 68 -2.88 2.30 -5.99
N GLY A 69 -1.74 2.04 -6.60
CA GLY A 69 -0.97 3.04 -7.36
C GLY A 69 -0.13 3.98 -6.49
N ASP A 70 -0.11 3.80 -5.18
CA ASP A 70 0.52 4.70 -4.21
C ASP A 70 2.00 4.39 -3.97
N PHE A 71 2.54 3.30 -4.52
CA PHE A 71 3.86 2.77 -4.13
C PHE A 71 4.99 3.77 -4.31
N VAL A 72 5.07 4.40 -5.49
CA VAL A 72 6.18 5.32 -5.82
C VAL A 72 6.12 6.55 -4.92
N ASP A 73 4.93 7.14 -4.78
CA ASP A 73 4.74 8.37 -4.01
C ASP A 73 5.01 8.12 -2.52
N LYS A 74 4.42 7.07 -1.94
CA LYS A 74 4.62 6.73 -0.53
C LYS A 74 6.07 6.37 -0.19
N MET A 75 6.77 5.67 -1.07
CA MET A 75 8.19 5.39 -0.87
C MET A 75 9.03 6.65 -0.91
N ASN A 76 8.78 7.56 -1.87
CA ASN A 76 9.51 8.81 -1.97
C ASN A 76 9.17 9.79 -0.82
N GLU A 77 7.93 9.82 -0.33
CA GLU A 77 7.57 10.52 0.91
C GLU A 77 8.41 10.00 2.09
N GLN A 78 8.54 8.68 2.24
CA GLN A 78 9.38 8.08 3.29
C GLN A 78 10.86 8.44 3.13
N ALA A 79 11.36 8.56 1.89
CA ALA A 79 12.72 9.02 1.65
C ALA A 79 12.95 10.46 2.18
N VAL A 80 11.99 11.34 1.99
CA VAL A 80 12.04 12.73 2.51
C VAL A 80 12.00 12.73 4.04
N LEU A 81 11.07 11.96 4.63
CA LEU A 81 10.96 11.84 6.09
C LEU A 81 12.22 11.24 6.70
N ALA A 82 12.80 10.21 6.10
CA ALA A 82 14.04 9.60 6.56
C ALA A 82 15.22 10.59 6.48
N GLN A 83 15.24 11.43 5.46
CA GLN A 83 16.29 12.44 5.29
C GLN A 83 16.18 13.57 6.34
N SER A 84 14.97 13.95 6.70
CA SER A 84 14.71 14.98 7.72
C SER A 84 14.73 14.46 9.15
N GLY A 85 14.63 13.15 9.33
CA GLY A 85 14.54 12.48 10.61
C GLY A 85 15.88 12.49 11.36
N ASN A 86 15.77 12.64 12.67
CA ASN A 86 16.94 12.87 13.52
C ASN A 86 17.63 11.60 14.02
N ASN A 87 16.99 10.45 14.05
CA ASN A 87 17.42 9.49 15.05
C ASN A 87 17.76 8.11 14.53
N TRP A 88 16.78 7.26 14.43
CA TRP A 88 17.00 5.85 14.10
C TRP A 88 17.41 5.60 12.65
N THR A 89 17.21 6.57 11.77
CA THR A 89 17.67 6.54 10.38
C THR A 89 19.11 7.03 10.21
N GLN A 90 19.81 7.30 11.31
CA GLN A 90 21.20 7.76 11.32
C GLN A 90 21.47 8.92 10.35
N GLY A 91 20.71 10.00 10.49
CA GLY A 91 20.93 11.20 9.68
C GLY A 91 20.56 11.03 8.21
N GLY A 92 19.55 10.24 7.92
CA GLY A 92 19.05 10.07 6.56
C GLY A 92 19.83 9.09 5.70
N GLN A 93 20.73 8.31 6.27
CA GLN A 93 21.46 7.27 5.52
C GLN A 93 20.53 6.24 4.87
N ALA A 94 19.34 6.04 5.45
CA ALA A 94 18.34 5.15 4.89
C ALA A 94 17.54 5.78 3.72
N ALA A 95 17.57 7.11 3.56
CA ALA A 95 16.78 7.80 2.55
C ALA A 95 16.99 7.29 1.11
N PRO A 96 18.22 6.98 0.66
CA PRO A 96 18.44 6.44 -0.68
C PRO A 96 17.74 5.10 -0.93
N PHE A 97 17.55 4.28 0.11
CA PHE A 97 16.89 2.97 0.00
C PHE A 97 15.38 3.07 -0.19
N PHE A 98 14.78 4.21 0.17
CA PHE A 98 13.35 4.46 -0.03
C PHE A 98 13.06 5.16 -1.36
N ARG A 99 14.08 5.70 -2.05
CA ARG A 99 13.89 6.36 -3.35
C ARG A 99 13.68 5.32 -4.43
N VAL A 100 12.51 5.37 -5.04
CA VAL A 100 12.11 4.43 -6.07
C VAL A 100 11.55 5.15 -7.30
N SER A 101 11.69 4.53 -8.46
CA SER A 101 11.02 4.93 -9.70
C SER A 101 9.86 3.98 -10.01
N SER A 102 9.09 4.30 -11.04
CA SER A 102 7.99 3.44 -11.51
C SER A 102 8.45 2.02 -11.93
N ALA A 103 9.71 1.85 -12.30
CA ALA A 103 10.27 0.54 -12.60
C ALA A 103 10.13 -0.44 -11.42
N TYR A 104 10.26 0.06 -10.19
CA TYR A 104 10.20 -0.77 -8.99
C TYR A 104 8.79 -1.29 -8.64
N GLN A 105 7.75 -0.90 -9.38
CA GLN A 105 6.42 -1.50 -9.27
C GLN A 105 6.41 -2.95 -9.75
N TYR A 106 7.31 -3.30 -10.67
CA TYR A 106 7.43 -4.63 -11.23
C TYR A 106 8.79 -5.24 -10.88
N PHE A 107 8.83 -6.57 -10.82
CA PHE A 107 10.11 -7.28 -10.78
C PHE A 107 10.64 -7.46 -12.20
N PRO A 108 11.97 -7.50 -12.40
CA PRO A 108 12.53 -7.87 -13.70
C PRO A 108 12.15 -9.30 -14.05
N ILE A 109 11.94 -9.55 -15.34
CA ILE A 109 11.77 -10.91 -15.83
C ILE A 109 13.12 -11.62 -15.73
N PRO A 110 13.23 -12.77 -15.04
CA PRO A 110 14.48 -13.49 -14.90
C PRO A 110 15.10 -13.85 -16.25
N ASP A 111 16.43 -13.74 -16.35
CA ASP A 111 17.15 -14.06 -17.58
C ASP A 111 16.95 -15.51 -18.01
N ALA A 112 16.80 -16.43 -17.07
CA ALA A 112 16.50 -17.83 -17.35
C ALA A 112 15.15 -17.97 -18.08
N GLU A 113 14.14 -17.21 -17.70
CA GLU A 113 12.84 -17.21 -18.39
C GLU A 113 12.96 -16.63 -19.81
N LYS A 114 13.65 -15.52 -19.97
CA LYS A 114 13.92 -14.91 -21.29
C LYS A 114 14.72 -15.84 -22.22
N ALA A 115 15.60 -16.66 -21.65
CA ALA A 115 16.38 -17.61 -22.43
C ALA A 115 15.54 -18.75 -23.00
N VAL A 116 14.51 -19.19 -22.30
CA VAL A 116 13.64 -20.30 -22.67
C VAL A 116 12.45 -19.82 -23.49
N ASN A 117 11.78 -18.78 -23.06
CA ASN A 117 10.58 -18.25 -23.70
C ASN A 117 10.91 -17.20 -24.76
N LYS A 118 10.99 -17.62 -26.00
CA LYS A 118 11.35 -16.76 -27.15
C LYS A 118 10.28 -15.71 -27.52
N LEU A 119 9.10 -15.76 -26.91
CA LEU A 119 8.07 -14.72 -27.08
C LEU A 119 8.32 -13.51 -26.20
N ILE A 120 9.19 -13.61 -25.19
CA ILE A 120 9.59 -12.48 -24.35
C ILE A 120 10.70 -11.73 -25.08
N THR A 121 10.37 -10.58 -25.68
CA THR A 121 11.30 -9.77 -26.46
C THR A 121 11.98 -8.67 -25.67
N GLY A 122 11.59 -8.47 -24.42
CA GLY A 122 12.14 -7.41 -23.55
C GLY A 122 11.91 -7.71 -22.07
N ASN A 123 12.18 -6.73 -21.23
CA ASN A 123 11.91 -6.81 -19.79
C ASN A 123 10.70 -5.92 -19.42
N ASN A 124 10.29 -5.95 -18.16
CA ASN A 124 9.33 -4.99 -17.63
C ASN A 124 9.87 -3.56 -17.73
N PRO A 125 8.99 -2.54 -17.85
CA PRO A 125 9.41 -1.16 -18.02
C PRO A 125 10.42 -0.72 -16.96
N GLY A 126 11.57 -0.20 -17.42
CA GLY A 126 12.65 0.29 -16.55
C GLY A 126 13.72 -0.73 -16.17
N TRP A 127 13.62 -1.97 -16.66
CA TRP A 127 14.61 -3.05 -16.45
C TRP A 127 15.33 -3.43 -17.73
#